data_e769fe8d689631458c22183db5fd8924
#
_entry.id   e769fe8d689631458c22183db5fd8924
#
_cell.length_a   1.000
_cell.length_b   1.000
_cell.length_c   1.000
_cell.angle_alpha   90.00
_cell.angle_beta   90.00
_cell.angle_gamma   90.00
#
_symmetry.space_group_name_H-M   'P 1'
#
loop_
_entity.id
_entity.type
_entity.pdbx_description
1 polymer ?
#
loop_
_entity_poly.entity_id
_entity_poly.type
_entity_poly.pdbx_seq_one_letter_code
_entity_poly.pdbx_strand_id
1 'polypeptide(L)'
;MFKRSFLTLALAATLSTAAFAGAPQQKTSAPGYYRMMLGDIEVTALSDGTTQLPVHQLLQMDADKVRDKLAEFYRQSPLETSVNAYLVNDGESLVLIDTGAGTLFGASLGNLIKNIEAAGYSTDDIDEIYITHMHSDHIGGLITGGERVFTNATVRADKHDADYWLSQQQMEQVPEDKRGGFKGAMAALNPYVEAGQFKTFVAGETLAAQITSVEAYGHTPGHTMYRLDAGDQSLVFWGDLMHVAEVQFDQSSVTIAFDSDQDEARKQRVDAYADAAKNGYYVAGAHLPFPGIGQLKSDDDAYDWVPVNYSPMW
;
A
#
# COMPACT_ATOMS: atom_id res chain seq x y z
N MET A 1 -71.02 -15.22 68.05
CA MET A 1 -71.08 -14.60 66.73
C MET A 1 -69.65 -14.28 66.23
N PHE A 2 -69.07 -15.17 65.49
CA PHE A 2 -67.77 -15.00 64.93
C PHE A 2 -67.90 -14.55 63.43
N LYS A 3 -67.37 -13.31 63.16
CA LYS A 3 -67.25 -12.81 61.80
C LYS A 3 -65.95 -13.33 61.18
N ARG A 4 -66.05 -14.16 60.13
CA ARG A 4 -64.89 -14.55 59.30
C ARG A 4 -64.69 -13.51 58.21
N SER A 5 -63.56 -12.82 58.25
CA SER A 5 -63.12 -11.98 57.16
C SER A 5 -62.31 -12.83 56.18
N PHE A 6 -62.72 -12.86 54.95
CA PHE A 6 -61.99 -13.44 53.84
C PHE A 6 -61.05 -12.37 53.26
N LEU A 7 -59.76 -12.63 53.32
CA LEU A 7 -58.73 -11.81 52.71
C LEU A 7 -58.44 -12.39 51.32
N THR A 8 -58.86 -11.69 50.27
CA THR A 8 -58.59 -12.08 48.88
C THR A 8 -57.21 -11.54 48.49
N LEU A 9 -56.27 -12.45 48.24
CA LEU A 9 -54.93 -12.14 47.77
C LEU A 9 -54.94 -12.06 46.25
N ALA A 10 -54.82 -10.86 45.67
CA ALA A 10 -54.72 -10.67 44.21
C ALA A 10 -53.25 -10.86 43.80
N LEU A 11 -52.96 -11.94 43.08
CA LEU A 11 -51.65 -12.22 42.52
C LEU A 11 -51.51 -11.43 41.19
N ALA A 12 -50.78 -10.34 41.22
CA ALA A 12 -50.43 -9.58 40.00
C ALA A 12 -49.29 -10.29 39.28
N ALA A 13 -49.58 -10.97 38.19
CA ALA A 13 -48.58 -11.54 37.28
C ALA A 13 -47.96 -10.41 36.46
N THR A 14 -46.75 -10.02 36.79
CA THR A 14 -45.93 -9.13 35.95
C THR A 14 -45.37 -9.93 34.78
N LEU A 15 -45.97 -9.74 33.62
CA LEU A 15 -45.41 -10.21 32.32
C LEU A 15 -44.18 -9.36 32.01
N SER A 16 -43.01 -9.90 32.30
CA SER A 16 -41.73 -9.34 31.84
C SER A 16 -41.65 -9.59 30.33
N THR A 17 -41.93 -8.56 29.55
CA THR A 17 -41.60 -8.59 28.10
C THR A 17 -40.09 -8.56 28.00
N ALA A 18 -39.47 -9.69 27.64
CA ALA A 18 -38.06 -9.72 27.24
C ALA A 18 -37.93 -8.83 25.98
N ALA A 19 -37.40 -7.64 26.18
CA ALA A 19 -37.00 -6.80 25.07
C ALA A 19 -35.81 -7.51 24.39
N PHE A 20 -36.02 -8.08 23.22
CA PHE A 20 -34.92 -8.50 22.37
C PHE A 20 -34.18 -7.24 21.91
N ALA A 21 -33.16 -6.84 22.65
CA ALA A 21 -32.20 -5.86 22.19
C ALA A 21 -31.45 -6.53 21.03
N GLY A 22 -31.58 -6.01 19.82
CA GLY A 22 -30.79 -6.48 18.66
C GLY A 22 -29.30 -6.39 18.97
N ALA A 23 -28.49 -7.22 18.29
CA ALA A 23 -27.04 -7.19 18.43
C ALA A 23 -26.49 -5.78 18.07
N PRO A 24 -25.67 -5.14 18.90
CA PRO A 24 -25.10 -3.84 18.59
C PRO A 24 -24.15 -3.94 17.38
N GLN A 25 -24.10 -2.87 16.58
CA GLN A 25 -23.15 -2.77 15.47
C GLN A 25 -21.72 -2.78 16.02
N GLN A 26 -20.84 -3.57 15.38
CA GLN A 26 -19.42 -3.65 15.73
C GLN A 26 -18.65 -2.49 15.08
N LYS A 27 -18.75 -1.32 15.32
CA LYS A 27 -18.16 -0.13 14.68
C LYS A 27 -16.61 -0.13 14.67
N THR A 28 -16.03 -1.28 14.33
CA THR A 28 -14.59 -1.51 14.14
C THR A 28 -14.35 -2.07 12.76
N SER A 29 -13.24 -1.68 12.12
CA SER A 29 -12.79 -2.30 10.88
C SER A 29 -12.19 -3.69 11.15
N ALA A 30 -12.24 -4.57 10.13
CA ALA A 30 -11.42 -5.77 10.11
C ALA A 30 -9.93 -5.38 10.15
N PRO A 31 -9.02 -6.29 10.60
CA PRO A 31 -7.59 -6.06 10.48
C PRO A 31 -7.20 -5.76 9.04
N GLY A 32 -6.34 -4.77 8.83
CA GLY A 32 -5.88 -4.34 7.51
C GLY A 32 -4.69 -5.16 7.03
N TYR A 33 -4.76 -6.50 7.12
CA TYR A 33 -3.77 -7.37 6.50
C TYR A 33 -4.42 -8.54 5.77
N TYR A 34 -3.75 -9.01 4.71
CA TYR A 34 -4.09 -10.22 3.96
C TYR A 34 -2.81 -11.01 3.75
N ARG A 35 -2.88 -12.34 3.93
CA ARG A 35 -1.71 -13.21 3.88
C ARG A 35 -1.90 -14.33 2.87
N MET A 36 -0.84 -14.63 2.11
CA MET A 36 -0.79 -15.75 1.19
C MET A 36 0.59 -16.39 1.20
N MET A 37 0.67 -17.62 0.74
CA MET A 37 1.95 -18.26 0.41
C MET A 37 2.25 -18.10 -1.07
N LEU A 38 3.48 -17.77 -1.40
CA LEU A 38 4.06 -17.87 -2.73
C LEU A 38 5.14 -18.96 -2.66
N GLY A 39 4.82 -20.19 -3.11
CA GLY A 39 5.65 -21.34 -2.78
C GLY A 39 5.80 -21.50 -1.27
N ASP A 40 7.03 -21.52 -0.78
CA ASP A 40 7.35 -21.63 0.66
C ASP A 40 7.54 -20.25 1.35
N ILE A 41 7.35 -19.15 0.62
CA ILE A 41 7.53 -17.80 1.14
C ILE A 41 6.17 -17.20 1.53
N GLU A 42 6.08 -16.64 2.74
CA GLU A 42 4.90 -15.93 3.21
C GLU A 42 4.91 -14.48 2.70
N VAL A 43 3.82 -14.05 2.07
CA VAL A 43 3.60 -12.66 1.66
C VAL A 43 2.39 -12.13 2.38
N THR A 44 2.55 -11.01 3.10
CA THR A 44 1.46 -10.33 3.81
C THR A 44 1.28 -8.92 3.26
N ALA A 45 0.15 -8.67 2.60
CA ALA A 45 -0.26 -7.31 2.25
C ALA A 45 -0.74 -6.58 3.51
N LEU A 46 -0.34 -5.32 3.64
CA LEU A 46 -0.65 -4.43 4.76
C LEU A 46 -1.31 -3.17 4.21
N SER A 47 -2.48 -2.81 4.72
CA SER A 47 -3.13 -1.54 4.40
C SER A 47 -2.63 -0.44 5.33
N ASP A 48 -2.10 0.63 4.78
CA ASP A 48 -1.87 1.86 5.55
C ASP A 48 -3.16 2.69 5.70
N GLY A 49 -4.14 2.44 4.83
CA GLY A 49 -5.44 3.11 4.78
C GLY A 49 -5.79 3.56 3.37
N THR A 50 -6.67 4.56 3.27
CA THR A 50 -7.10 5.14 1.99
C THR A 50 -7.04 6.66 2.02
N THR A 51 -6.86 7.27 0.83
CA THR A 51 -6.92 8.71 0.63
C THR A 51 -7.82 9.06 -0.55
N GLN A 52 -8.31 10.30 -0.60
CA GLN A 52 -9.17 10.79 -1.68
C GLN A 52 -8.34 11.57 -2.70
N LEU A 53 -8.09 10.99 -3.87
CA LEU A 53 -7.31 11.61 -4.95
C LEU A 53 -8.22 12.23 -6.02
N PRO A 54 -8.02 13.50 -6.39
CA PRO A 54 -8.75 14.16 -7.47
C PRO A 54 -8.21 13.70 -8.85
N VAL A 55 -8.31 12.39 -9.15
CA VAL A 55 -7.66 11.72 -10.28
C VAL A 55 -8.00 12.31 -11.64
N HIS A 56 -9.20 12.94 -11.79
CA HIS A 56 -9.57 13.66 -13.00
C HIS A 56 -8.73 14.92 -13.26
N GLN A 57 -7.98 15.42 -12.26
CA GLN A 57 -7.03 16.52 -12.39
C GLN A 57 -5.58 16.03 -12.46
N LEU A 58 -5.32 14.83 -12.00
CA LEU A 58 -3.97 14.27 -11.87
C LEU A 58 -3.55 13.46 -13.09
N LEU A 59 -4.46 12.65 -13.65
CA LEU A 59 -4.17 11.87 -14.85
C LEU A 59 -3.98 12.76 -16.06
N GLN A 60 -2.99 12.46 -16.89
CA GLN A 60 -2.70 13.18 -18.13
C GLN A 60 -3.66 12.75 -19.25
N MET A 61 -4.95 13.00 -19.01
CA MET A 61 -6.09 12.68 -19.84
C MET A 61 -7.17 13.74 -19.67
N ASP A 62 -8.08 13.86 -20.64
CA ASP A 62 -9.24 14.74 -20.53
C ASP A 62 -10.06 14.40 -19.27
N ALA A 63 -10.37 15.42 -18.45
CA ALA A 63 -11.00 15.24 -17.14
C ALA A 63 -12.39 14.58 -17.22
N ASP A 64 -13.17 14.87 -18.27
CA ASP A 64 -14.49 14.27 -18.42
C ASP A 64 -14.38 12.81 -18.85
N LYS A 65 -13.41 12.47 -19.71
CA LYS A 65 -13.11 11.08 -20.05
C LYS A 65 -12.66 10.25 -18.83
N VAL A 66 -11.87 10.85 -17.92
CA VAL A 66 -11.52 10.19 -16.64
C VAL A 66 -12.78 9.92 -15.82
N ARG A 67 -13.69 10.90 -15.71
CA ARG A 67 -14.95 10.72 -14.96
C ARG A 67 -15.84 9.65 -15.61
N ASP A 68 -15.94 9.65 -16.94
CA ASP A 68 -16.74 8.66 -17.68
C ASP A 68 -16.18 7.24 -17.45
N LYS A 69 -14.86 7.06 -17.53
CA LYS A 69 -14.21 5.78 -17.23
C LYS A 69 -14.46 5.31 -15.80
N LEU A 70 -14.32 6.18 -14.81
CA LEU A 70 -14.62 5.84 -13.41
C LEU A 70 -16.09 5.42 -13.23
N ALA A 71 -17.02 6.09 -13.93
CA ALA A 71 -18.45 5.78 -13.84
C ALA A 71 -18.79 4.38 -14.38
N GLU A 72 -18.07 3.86 -15.38
CA GLU A 72 -18.21 2.48 -15.87
C GLU A 72 -18.00 1.44 -14.77
N PHE A 73 -17.16 1.77 -13.77
CA PHE A 73 -16.84 0.94 -12.60
C PHE A 73 -17.60 1.38 -11.33
N TYR A 74 -18.64 2.20 -11.44
CA TYR A 74 -19.40 2.79 -10.31
C TYR A 74 -18.51 3.59 -9.36
N ARG A 75 -17.45 4.21 -9.87
CA ARG A 75 -16.53 5.07 -9.14
C ARG A 75 -16.73 6.54 -9.52
N GLN A 76 -16.16 7.42 -8.72
CA GLN A 76 -16.18 8.86 -8.97
C GLN A 76 -14.85 9.50 -8.54
N SER A 77 -14.62 10.74 -9.01
CA SER A 77 -13.46 11.52 -8.55
C SER A 77 -13.95 12.68 -7.64
N PRO A 78 -13.34 12.89 -6.45
CA PRO A 78 -12.12 12.21 -5.96
C PRO A 78 -12.32 10.70 -5.78
N LEU A 79 -11.27 9.93 -6.14
CA LEU A 79 -11.26 8.47 -6.02
C LEU A 79 -10.65 8.06 -4.68
N GLU A 80 -11.32 7.16 -3.97
CA GLU A 80 -10.76 6.52 -2.79
C GLU A 80 -9.65 5.56 -3.23
N THR A 81 -8.41 5.90 -2.91
CA THR A 81 -7.20 5.21 -3.33
C THR A 81 -6.53 4.57 -2.14
N SER A 82 -6.20 3.29 -2.24
CA SER A 82 -5.48 2.54 -1.20
C SER A 82 -4.01 2.97 -1.15
N VAL A 83 -3.41 2.83 0.04
CA VAL A 83 -1.96 2.82 0.24
C VAL A 83 -1.60 1.49 0.87
N ASN A 84 -0.91 0.63 0.12
CA ASN A 84 -0.54 -0.72 0.51
C ASN A 84 0.97 -0.84 0.66
N ALA A 85 1.40 -1.62 1.64
CA ALA A 85 2.77 -2.09 1.82
C ALA A 85 2.76 -3.63 1.96
N TYR A 86 3.92 -4.26 1.91
CA TYR A 86 3.97 -5.71 1.88
C TYR A 86 5.10 -6.25 2.74
N LEU A 87 4.82 -7.29 3.55
CA LEU A 87 5.84 -8.08 4.23
C LEU A 87 6.14 -9.35 3.41
N VAL A 88 7.41 -9.70 3.36
CA VAL A 88 7.92 -10.96 2.80
C VAL A 88 8.72 -11.67 3.87
N ASN A 89 8.34 -12.90 4.20
CA ASN A 89 9.01 -13.74 5.18
C ASN A 89 9.39 -15.07 4.53
N ASP A 90 10.68 -15.31 4.34
CA ASP A 90 11.23 -16.57 3.80
C ASP A 90 11.65 -17.56 4.90
N GLY A 91 11.38 -17.23 6.17
CA GLY A 91 11.76 -18.02 7.35
C GLY A 91 13.15 -17.70 7.90
N GLU A 92 13.96 -16.93 7.17
CA GLU A 92 15.29 -16.46 7.61
C GLU A 92 15.32 -14.94 7.76
N SER A 93 14.56 -14.20 6.94
CA SER A 93 14.48 -12.73 6.90
C SER A 93 13.05 -12.26 6.80
N LEU A 94 12.73 -11.18 7.52
CA LEU A 94 11.49 -10.44 7.38
C LEU A 94 11.76 -9.10 6.69
N VAL A 95 11.27 -8.97 5.46
CA VAL A 95 11.45 -7.79 4.63
C VAL A 95 10.14 -7.02 4.49
N LEU A 96 10.18 -5.70 4.67
CA LEU A 96 9.05 -4.81 4.41
C LEU A 96 9.29 -4.05 3.10
N ILE A 97 8.31 -4.05 2.21
CA ILE A 97 8.29 -3.24 0.98
C ILE A 97 7.40 -2.03 1.23
N ASP A 98 8.00 -0.84 1.25
CA ASP A 98 7.43 0.45 1.62
C ASP A 98 6.89 0.52 3.06
N THR A 99 6.63 1.73 3.56
CA THR A 99 6.26 1.95 4.96
C THR A 99 4.98 2.77 5.16
N GLY A 100 4.23 3.02 4.10
CA GLY A 100 3.03 3.86 4.17
C GLY A 100 3.34 5.33 4.43
N ALA A 101 2.30 6.10 4.69
CA ALA A 101 2.36 7.55 4.83
C ALA A 101 2.69 8.04 6.26
N GLY A 102 2.59 7.17 7.25
CA GLY A 102 2.73 7.57 8.64
C GLY A 102 1.78 8.71 9.00
N THR A 103 2.31 9.84 9.46
CA THR A 103 1.51 11.01 9.84
C THR A 103 1.41 12.09 8.75
N LEU A 104 1.96 11.85 7.56
CA LEU A 104 2.16 12.90 6.55
C LEU A 104 0.90 13.24 5.75
N PHE A 105 -0.08 12.33 5.64
CA PHE A 105 -1.31 12.51 4.84
C PHE A 105 -2.60 12.55 5.67
N GLY A 106 -2.53 12.78 6.98
CA GLY A 106 -3.70 12.89 7.85
C GLY A 106 -4.22 11.56 8.39
N ALA A 107 -5.39 11.59 9.04
CA ALA A 107 -5.88 10.51 9.91
C ALA A 107 -6.46 9.28 9.16
N SER A 108 -6.61 9.32 7.85
CA SER A 108 -7.11 8.19 7.06
C SER A 108 -6.02 7.19 6.66
N LEU A 109 -4.75 7.59 6.79
CA LEU A 109 -3.55 6.79 6.59
C LEU A 109 -2.79 6.63 7.92
N GLY A 110 -1.64 5.95 7.91
CA GLY A 110 -0.80 5.75 9.08
C GLY A 110 -1.21 4.54 9.93
N ASN A 111 -1.91 3.56 9.35
CA ASN A 111 -2.31 2.34 10.06
C ASN A 111 -1.30 1.19 9.90
N LEU A 112 -0.20 1.39 9.19
CA LEU A 112 0.73 0.30 8.83
C LEU A 112 1.24 -0.44 10.06
N ILE A 113 1.76 0.26 11.07
CA ILE A 113 2.33 -0.35 12.29
C ILE A 113 1.28 -1.20 13.00
N LYS A 114 0.06 -0.65 13.19
CA LYS A 114 -1.05 -1.39 13.77
C LYS A 114 -1.38 -2.67 13.00
N ASN A 115 -1.28 -2.64 11.68
CA ASN A 115 -1.58 -3.80 10.84
C ASN A 115 -0.41 -4.80 10.80
N ILE A 116 0.85 -4.38 10.96
CA ILE A 116 2.00 -5.24 11.24
C ILE A 116 1.77 -6.02 12.54
N GLU A 117 1.39 -5.32 13.62
CA GLU A 117 1.10 -5.94 14.92
C GLU A 117 -0.09 -6.91 14.83
N ALA A 118 -1.16 -6.52 14.14
CA ALA A 118 -2.32 -7.39 13.92
C ALA A 118 -1.97 -8.65 13.09
N ALA A 119 -0.99 -8.54 12.18
CA ALA A 119 -0.46 -9.66 11.42
C ALA A 119 0.45 -10.58 12.24
N GLY A 120 0.80 -10.21 13.48
CA GLY A 120 1.57 -11.02 14.42
C GLY A 120 3.07 -10.73 14.43
N TYR A 121 3.50 -9.62 13.82
CA TYR A 121 4.87 -9.13 13.82
C TYR A 121 4.99 -7.84 14.62
N SER A 122 6.21 -7.46 14.97
CA SER A 122 6.55 -6.15 15.52
C SER A 122 7.49 -5.41 14.57
N THR A 123 7.63 -4.11 14.77
CA THR A 123 8.61 -3.31 14.01
C THR A 123 10.06 -3.74 14.27
N ASP A 124 10.32 -4.37 15.42
CA ASP A 124 11.65 -4.88 15.80
C ASP A 124 12.01 -6.20 15.11
N ASP A 125 11.02 -6.91 14.55
CA ASP A 125 11.22 -8.17 13.83
C ASP A 125 11.69 -7.94 12.38
N ILE A 126 11.58 -6.70 11.86
CA ILE A 126 11.89 -6.38 10.46
C ILE A 126 13.40 -6.20 10.30
N ASP A 127 14.01 -7.02 9.42
CA ASP A 127 15.42 -7.02 9.14
C ASP A 127 15.81 -5.98 8.08
N GLU A 128 15.03 -5.91 7.01
CA GLU A 128 15.28 -4.97 5.91
C GLU A 128 13.98 -4.30 5.45
N ILE A 129 14.10 -3.05 4.98
CA ILE A 129 13.02 -2.29 4.36
C ILE A 129 13.47 -1.88 2.98
N TYR A 130 12.69 -2.24 1.96
CA TYR A 130 12.95 -1.86 0.58
C TYR A 130 11.96 -0.79 0.14
N ILE A 131 12.47 0.39 -0.17
CA ILE A 131 11.67 1.53 -0.59
C ILE A 131 11.58 1.51 -2.12
N THR A 132 10.35 1.50 -2.65
CA THR A 132 10.13 1.56 -4.09
C THR A 132 10.56 2.91 -4.64
N HIS A 133 10.22 4.00 -3.93
CA HIS A 133 10.62 5.37 -4.22
C HIS A 133 10.35 6.28 -3.01
N MET A 134 10.84 7.52 -3.05
CA MET A 134 10.83 8.39 -1.87
C MET A 134 9.66 9.38 -1.82
N HIS A 135 8.49 9.05 -2.34
CA HIS A 135 7.28 9.82 -2.03
C HIS A 135 6.79 9.55 -0.60
N SER A 136 6.08 10.51 -0.05
CA SER A 136 5.75 10.53 1.38
C SER A 136 4.86 9.40 1.86
N ASP A 137 4.05 8.83 0.99
CA ASP A 137 3.16 7.69 1.28
C ASP A 137 3.86 6.32 1.20
N HIS A 138 5.15 6.30 0.84
CA HIS A 138 6.00 5.10 0.86
C HIS A 138 7.05 5.11 1.96
N ILE A 139 7.43 6.32 2.42
CA ILE A 139 8.50 6.49 3.41
C ILE A 139 8.03 7.09 4.74
N GLY A 140 6.79 7.57 4.80
CA GLY A 140 6.30 8.33 5.96
C GLY A 140 6.24 7.53 7.25
N GLY A 141 6.02 6.22 7.17
CA GLY A 141 6.01 5.32 8.32
C GLY A 141 7.38 4.99 8.90
N LEU A 142 8.48 5.39 8.24
CA LEU A 142 9.85 5.21 8.76
C LEU A 142 10.08 5.94 10.08
N ILE A 143 9.35 7.04 10.32
CA ILE A 143 9.52 7.88 11.51
C ILE A 143 8.19 8.15 12.23
N THR A 144 8.28 8.31 13.54
CA THR A 144 7.20 8.86 14.37
C THR A 144 7.79 9.87 15.34
N GLY A 145 7.28 11.11 15.32
CA GLY A 145 7.79 12.18 16.16
C GLY A 145 9.26 12.55 15.92
N GLY A 146 9.79 12.22 14.73
CA GLY A 146 11.19 12.42 14.36
C GLY A 146 12.13 11.26 14.72
N GLU A 147 11.62 10.24 15.40
CA GLU A 147 12.41 9.06 15.82
C GLU A 147 12.17 7.90 14.85
N ARG A 148 13.19 7.05 14.66
CA ARG A 148 13.11 5.85 13.83
C ARG A 148 12.12 4.84 14.41
N VAL A 149 11.22 4.34 13.59
CA VAL A 149 10.24 3.31 13.96
C VAL A 149 10.86 1.91 13.91
N PHE A 150 11.65 1.62 12.88
CA PHE A 150 12.24 0.30 12.62
C PHE A 150 13.71 0.31 13.02
N THR A 151 13.96 0.20 14.33
CA THR A 151 15.30 0.42 14.90
C THR A 151 16.31 -0.68 14.57
N ASN A 152 15.85 -1.89 14.22
CA ASN A 152 16.69 -3.01 13.83
C ASN A 152 16.91 -3.11 12.32
N ALA A 153 16.02 -2.53 11.52
CA ALA A 153 16.04 -2.68 10.08
C ALA A 153 17.13 -1.89 9.36
N THR A 154 17.65 -2.45 8.28
CA THR A 154 18.39 -1.70 7.26
C THR A 154 17.43 -1.22 6.17
N VAL A 155 17.32 0.09 5.97
CA VAL A 155 16.52 0.67 4.88
C VAL A 155 17.33 0.72 3.61
N ARG A 156 16.77 0.26 2.49
CA ARG A 156 17.40 0.29 1.17
C ARG A 156 16.54 1.01 0.15
N ALA A 157 17.18 1.78 -0.72
CA ALA A 157 16.52 2.43 -1.86
C ALA A 157 17.49 2.53 -3.03
N ASP A 158 16.94 2.75 -4.23
CA ASP A 158 17.79 3.00 -5.40
C ASP A 158 18.60 4.30 -5.22
N LYS A 159 19.84 4.24 -5.71
CA LYS A 159 20.79 5.35 -5.60
C LYS A 159 20.30 6.63 -6.29
N HIS A 160 19.58 6.51 -7.41
CA HIS A 160 19.07 7.67 -8.14
C HIS A 160 18.01 8.44 -7.33
N ASP A 161 17.15 7.75 -6.61
CA ASP A 161 16.20 8.40 -5.69
C ASP A 161 16.92 9.04 -4.50
N ALA A 162 17.88 8.33 -3.91
CA ALA A 162 18.66 8.88 -2.80
C ALA A 162 19.44 10.13 -3.22
N ASP A 163 20.12 10.10 -4.36
CA ASP A 163 20.89 11.23 -4.90
C ASP A 163 20.00 12.44 -5.25
N TYR A 164 18.74 12.21 -5.58
CA TYR A 164 17.79 13.28 -5.88
C TYR A 164 17.12 13.80 -4.60
N TRP A 165 16.33 12.95 -3.91
CA TRP A 165 15.48 13.36 -2.80
C TRP A 165 16.22 13.77 -1.52
N LEU A 166 17.42 13.21 -1.26
CA LEU A 166 18.22 13.54 -0.09
C LEU A 166 19.26 14.64 -0.36
N SER A 167 19.19 15.28 -1.54
CA SER A 167 20.10 16.33 -1.94
C SER A 167 19.55 17.74 -1.66
N GLN A 168 20.17 18.46 -0.74
CA GLN A 168 19.90 19.88 -0.51
C GLN A 168 20.04 20.70 -1.79
N GLN A 169 21.04 20.39 -2.63
CA GLN A 169 21.27 21.08 -3.89
C GLN A 169 20.12 20.89 -4.88
N GLN A 170 19.58 19.68 -5.00
CA GLN A 170 18.43 19.40 -5.86
C GLN A 170 17.18 20.12 -5.33
N MET A 171 16.93 20.08 -4.02
CA MET A 171 15.83 20.79 -3.40
C MET A 171 15.87 22.29 -3.67
N GLU A 172 17.03 22.91 -3.67
CA GLU A 172 17.19 24.36 -3.92
C GLU A 172 16.92 24.75 -5.37
N GLN A 173 17.03 23.80 -6.32
CA GLN A 173 16.72 24.03 -7.75
C GLN A 173 15.23 24.04 -8.07
N VAL A 174 14.38 23.49 -7.20
CA VAL A 174 12.92 23.48 -7.42
C VAL A 174 12.27 24.67 -6.70
N PRO A 175 11.11 25.17 -7.21
CA PRO A 175 10.33 26.21 -6.55
C PRO A 175 10.01 25.85 -5.09
N GLU A 176 9.90 26.86 -4.23
CA GLU A 176 9.73 26.64 -2.78
C GLU A 176 8.48 25.83 -2.43
N ASP A 177 7.40 26.01 -3.16
CA ASP A 177 6.14 25.27 -3.02
C ASP A 177 6.24 23.80 -3.43
N LYS A 178 7.30 23.40 -4.16
CA LYS A 178 7.60 22.03 -4.55
C LYS A 178 8.59 21.30 -3.62
N ARG A 179 9.17 21.99 -2.64
CA ARG A 179 10.18 21.45 -1.74
C ARG A 179 9.66 20.51 -0.66
N GLY A 180 8.33 20.38 -0.55
CA GLY A 180 7.69 19.55 0.49
C GLY A 180 8.14 18.08 0.44
N GLY A 181 8.21 17.48 -0.75
CA GLY A 181 8.67 16.10 -0.94
C GLY A 181 10.11 15.88 -0.46
N PHE A 182 11.03 16.75 -0.85
CA PHE A 182 12.44 16.70 -0.39
C PHE A 182 12.55 16.78 1.14
N LYS A 183 11.83 17.73 1.75
CA LYS A 183 11.82 17.87 3.22
C LYS A 183 11.27 16.64 3.91
N GLY A 184 10.21 16.04 3.34
CA GLY A 184 9.63 14.79 3.84
C GLY A 184 10.62 13.63 3.73
N ALA A 185 11.27 13.46 2.58
CA ALA A 185 12.26 12.41 2.36
C ALA A 185 13.46 12.55 3.30
N MET A 186 14.03 13.76 3.42
CA MET A 186 15.12 14.02 4.35
C MET A 186 14.71 13.78 5.81
N ALA A 187 13.51 14.19 6.21
CA ALA A 187 13.03 13.96 7.58
C ALA A 187 12.86 12.46 7.88
N ALA A 188 12.38 11.67 6.92
CA ALA A 188 12.17 10.25 7.09
C ALA A 188 13.47 9.44 7.07
N LEU A 189 14.41 9.77 6.19
CA LEU A 189 15.58 8.93 5.92
C LEU A 189 16.86 9.38 6.63
N ASN A 190 17.07 10.69 6.90
CA ASN A 190 18.30 11.16 7.57
C ASN A 190 18.53 10.47 8.93
N PRO A 191 17.54 10.17 9.78
CA PRO A 191 17.76 9.41 11.01
C PRO A 191 18.37 8.01 10.77
N TYR A 192 18.02 7.35 9.65
CA TYR A 192 18.60 6.07 9.27
C TYR A 192 20.00 6.23 8.66
N VAL A 193 20.25 7.30 7.90
CA VAL A 193 21.58 7.65 7.38
C VAL A 193 22.55 7.90 8.54
N GLU A 194 22.16 8.72 9.51
CA GLU A 194 22.95 9.04 10.71
C GLU A 194 23.24 7.82 11.58
N ALA A 195 22.30 6.87 11.63
CA ALA A 195 22.48 5.60 12.35
C ALA A 195 23.29 4.55 11.57
N GLY A 196 23.67 4.82 10.30
CA GLY A 196 24.35 3.85 9.45
C GLY A 196 23.45 2.69 8.97
N GLN A 197 22.13 2.86 9.05
CA GLN A 197 21.10 1.88 8.67
C GLN A 197 20.42 2.21 7.33
N PHE A 198 20.93 3.15 6.58
CA PHE A 198 20.48 3.42 5.20
C PHE A 198 21.56 2.99 4.21
N LYS A 199 21.20 2.22 3.20
CA LYS A 199 22.09 1.74 2.14
C LYS A 199 21.42 1.88 0.79
N THR A 200 22.13 2.38 -0.20
CA THR A 200 21.68 2.42 -1.58
C THR A 200 22.08 1.16 -2.34
N PHE A 201 21.32 0.85 -3.39
CA PHE A 201 21.65 -0.11 -4.44
C PHE A 201 21.47 0.53 -5.81
N VAL A 202 21.82 -0.19 -6.87
CA VAL A 202 21.44 0.12 -8.25
C VAL A 202 20.54 -1.01 -8.74
N ALA A 203 19.48 -0.68 -9.47
CA ALA A 203 18.53 -1.67 -9.96
C ALA A 203 19.21 -2.82 -10.73
N GLY A 204 18.71 -4.04 -10.54
CA GLY A 204 19.31 -5.29 -11.01
C GLY A 204 20.04 -6.10 -9.92
N GLU A 205 20.22 -5.55 -8.73
CA GLU A 205 20.81 -6.29 -7.60
C GLU A 205 19.80 -7.27 -6.98
N THR A 206 20.27 -8.49 -6.65
CA THR A 206 19.54 -9.41 -5.78
C THR A 206 19.81 -9.05 -4.33
N LEU A 207 18.75 -8.84 -3.58
CA LEU A 207 18.73 -8.46 -2.18
C LEU A 207 18.39 -9.68 -1.28
N ALA A 208 18.06 -9.47 0.00
CA ALA A 208 17.64 -10.57 0.88
C ALA A 208 16.28 -11.18 0.45
N ALA A 209 15.92 -12.32 1.03
CA ALA A 209 14.68 -13.05 0.78
C ALA A 209 14.40 -13.35 -0.71
N GLN A 210 15.44 -13.56 -1.52
CA GLN A 210 15.35 -13.85 -2.96
C GLN A 210 14.67 -12.74 -3.77
N ILE A 211 14.68 -11.50 -3.27
CA ILE A 211 14.10 -10.33 -3.93
C ILE A 211 15.16 -9.70 -4.84
N THR A 212 14.80 -9.45 -6.10
CA THR A 212 15.63 -8.74 -7.06
C THR A 212 14.99 -7.37 -7.35
N SER A 213 15.81 -6.31 -7.27
CA SER A 213 15.40 -4.96 -7.66
C SER A 213 15.31 -4.85 -9.18
N VAL A 214 14.24 -4.23 -9.69
CA VAL A 214 13.96 -4.07 -11.12
C VAL A 214 13.77 -2.59 -11.42
N GLU A 215 14.53 -2.08 -12.37
CA GLU A 215 14.41 -0.70 -12.82
C GLU A 215 12.99 -0.39 -13.31
N ALA A 216 12.42 0.71 -12.81
CA ALA A 216 11.15 1.25 -13.28
C ALA A 216 11.15 2.80 -13.18
N TYR A 217 12.27 3.41 -13.59
CA TYR A 217 12.49 4.85 -13.50
C TYR A 217 11.44 5.65 -14.27
N GLY A 218 11.18 6.88 -13.84
CA GLY A 218 10.24 7.78 -14.50
C GLY A 218 9.19 8.34 -13.54
N HIS A 219 8.55 7.52 -12.72
CA HIS A 219 7.68 8.03 -11.64
C HIS A 219 8.50 8.90 -10.68
N THR A 220 9.59 8.37 -10.19
CA THR A 220 10.71 9.13 -9.62
C THR A 220 12.01 8.76 -10.36
N PRO A 221 13.12 9.49 -10.17
CA PRO A 221 14.39 9.17 -10.82
C PRO A 221 14.91 7.76 -10.53
N GLY A 222 14.57 7.19 -9.38
CA GLY A 222 15.02 5.87 -8.94
C GLY A 222 13.87 4.91 -8.58
N HIS A 223 12.65 5.15 -9.08
CA HIS A 223 11.54 4.24 -8.82
C HIS A 223 11.91 2.81 -9.22
N THR A 224 11.71 1.89 -8.28
CA THR A 224 12.16 0.50 -8.38
C THR A 224 10.99 -0.44 -8.06
N MET A 225 10.77 -1.41 -8.93
CA MET A 225 9.95 -2.58 -8.62
C MET A 225 10.80 -3.65 -7.93
N TYR A 226 10.16 -4.53 -7.18
CA TYR A 226 10.84 -5.66 -6.55
C TYR A 226 10.22 -6.96 -7.01
N ARG A 227 11.07 -7.88 -7.53
CA ARG A 227 10.64 -9.20 -7.97
C ARG A 227 11.04 -10.23 -6.92
N LEU A 228 10.06 -10.97 -6.43
CA LEU A 228 10.21 -12.13 -5.56
C LEU A 228 10.00 -13.39 -6.39
N ASP A 229 10.99 -14.28 -6.41
CA ASP A 229 10.89 -15.58 -7.05
C ASP A 229 10.84 -16.70 -6.01
N ALA A 230 9.83 -17.56 -6.08
CA ALA A 230 9.60 -18.68 -5.16
C ALA A 230 9.27 -19.96 -5.96
N GLY A 231 10.29 -20.72 -6.29
CA GLY A 231 10.16 -21.92 -7.13
C GLY A 231 9.71 -21.57 -8.56
N ASP A 232 8.52 -22.02 -8.93
CA ASP A 232 7.91 -21.77 -10.24
C ASP A 232 6.94 -20.56 -10.23
N GLN A 233 6.78 -19.90 -9.10
CA GLN A 233 5.93 -18.72 -8.93
C GLN A 233 6.76 -17.46 -8.74
N SER A 234 6.22 -16.35 -9.20
CA SER A 234 6.82 -15.03 -8.99
C SER A 234 5.76 -14.00 -8.61
N LEU A 235 6.17 -13.02 -7.83
CA LEU A 235 5.39 -11.83 -7.48
C LEU A 235 6.25 -10.59 -7.73
N VAL A 236 5.69 -9.58 -8.39
CA VAL A 236 6.37 -8.30 -8.60
C VAL A 236 5.64 -7.19 -7.85
N PHE A 237 6.32 -6.55 -6.90
CA PHE A 237 5.84 -5.37 -6.21
C PHE A 237 6.09 -4.15 -7.10
N TRP A 238 5.03 -3.50 -7.54
CA TRP A 238 5.09 -2.48 -8.58
C TRP A 238 5.36 -1.06 -8.07
N GLY A 239 5.17 -0.82 -6.75
CA GLY A 239 5.17 0.55 -6.25
C GLY A 239 4.13 1.40 -6.99
N ASP A 240 4.56 2.56 -7.49
CA ASP A 240 3.74 3.54 -8.19
C ASP A 240 3.84 3.46 -9.71
N LEU A 241 4.03 2.24 -10.23
CA LEU A 241 3.92 2.00 -11.66
C LEU A 241 2.55 2.42 -12.21
N MET A 242 1.50 2.35 -11.36
CA MET A 242 0.14 2.75 -11.68
C MET A 242 -0.62 3.21 -10.42
N HIS A 243 -1.67 4.06 -10.62
CA HIS A 243 -2.45 4.66 -9.54
C HIS A 243 -3.97 4.45 -9.68
N VAL A 244 -4.48 4.31 -10.90
CA VAL A 244 -5.91 4.27 -11.21
C VAL A 244 -6.19 3.11 -12.14
N ALA A 245 -6.59 1.97 -11.56
CA ALA A 245 -6.84 0.73 -12.27
C ALA A 245 -7.88 0.90 -13.39
N GLU A 246 -8.98 1.59 -13.08
CA GLU A 246 -10.13 1.79 -13.97
C GLU A 246 -9.79 2.55 -15.25
N VAL A 247 -8.68 3.30 -15.24
CA VAL A 247 -8.21 4.07 -16.40
C VAL A 247 -6.95 3.45 -16.99
N GLN A 248 -5.96 3.14 -16.15
CA GLN A 248 -4.62 2.79 -16.62
C GLN A 248 -4.49 1.34 -17.07
N PHE A 249 -5.39 0.42 -16.70
CA PHE A 249 -5.44 -0.91 -17.30
C PHE A 249 -6.04 -0.87 -18.72
N ASP A 250 -7.03 -0.02 -18.96
CA ASP A 250 -7.57 0.21 -20.31
C ASP A 250 -6.61 1.01 -21.20
N GLN A 251 -5.93 1.99 -20.62
CA GLN A 251 -5.06 2.92 -21.33
C GLN A 251 -3.72 3.04 -20.62
N SER A 252 -2.88 2.04 -20.77
CA SER A 252 -1.56 1.94 -20.12
C SER A 252 -0.62 3.12 -20.40
N SER A 253 -0.88 3.87 -21.47
CA SER A 253 -0.13 5.06 -21.84
C SER A 253 -0.47 6.32 -21.01
N VAL A 254 -1.57 6.31 -20.26
CA VAL A 254 -1.99 7.46 -19.43
C VAL A 254 -1.08 7.58 -18.21
N THR A 255 -0.41 8.72 -18.08
CA THR A 255 0.50 9.06 -16.98
C THR A 255 -0.20 9.91 -15.92
N ILE A 256 0.48 10.20 -14.82
CA ILE A 256 -0.05 11.00 -13.72
C ILE A 256 0.84 12.21 -13.43
N ALA A 257 0.29 13.27 -12.87
CA ALA A 257 1.04 14.49 -12.55
C ALA A 257 2.18 14.29 -11.52
N PHE A 258 2.23 13.13 -10.88
CA PHE A 258 3.28 12.76 -9.95
C PHE A 258 4.53 12.19 -10.65
N ASP A 259 4.40 11.75 -11.91
CA ASP A 259 5.53 11.22 -12.68
C ASP A 259 6.53 12.35 -12.98
N SER A 260 7.78 12.16 -12.57
CA SER A 260 8.87 13.13 -12.80
C SER A 260 9.34 13.14 -14.27
N ASP A 261 9.29 11.99 -14.94
CA ASP A 261 9.48 11.80 -16.37
C ASP A 261 8.30 11.02 -16.96
N GLN A 262 7.40 11.75 -17.63
CA GLN A 262 6.14 11.20 -18.16
C GLN A 262 6.37 10.16 -19.27
N ASP A 263 7.41 10.33 -20.08
CA ASP A 263 7.68 9.43 -21.21
C ASP A 263 8.31 8.13 -20.72
N GLU A 264 9.24 8.21 -19.77
CA GLU A 264 9.85 7.02 -19.20
C GLU A 264 8.84 6.26 -18.30
N ALA A 265 8.08 6.93 -17.45
CA ALA A 265 7.02 6.30 -16.64
C ALA A 265 5.99 5.55 -17.49
N ARG A 266 5.59 6.16 -18.62
CA ARG A 266 4.71 5.50 -19.62
C ARG A 266 5.34 4.24 -20.16
N LYS A 267 6.59 4.33 -20.60
CA LYS A 267 7.32 3.20 -21.17
C LYS A 267 7.43 2.05 -20.18
N GLN A 268 7.86 2.32 -18.96
CA GLN A 268 7.99 1.32 -17.90
C GLN A 268 6.66 0.63 -17.60
N ARG A 269 5.55 1.38 -17.53
CA ARG A 269 4.21 0.82 -17.31
C ARG A 269 3.76 -0.08 -18.45
N VAL A 270 3.90 0.37 -19.70
CA VAL A 270 3.51 -0.43 -20.87
C VAL A 270 4.30 -1.73 -20.94
N ASP A 271 5.63 -1.66 -20.72
CA ASP A 271 6.50 -2.82 -20.76
C ASP A 271 6.18 -3.81 -19.62
N ALA A 272 5.97 -3.31 -18.41
CA ALA A 272 5.66 -4.14 -17.25
C ALA A 272 4.27 -4.83 -17.34
N TYR A 273 3.27 -4.14 -17.90
CA TYR A 273 1.95 -4.75 -18.12
C TYR A 273 2.03 -5.88 -19.15
N ALA A 274 2.71 -5.63 -20.26
CA ALA A 274 2.92 -6.65 -21.29
C ALA A 274 3.68 -7.87 -20.75
N ASP A 275 4.71 -7.63 -19.94
CA ASP A 275 5.49 -8.70 -19.33
C ASP A 275 4.66 -9.49 -18.30
N ALA A 276 3.89 -8.81 -17.43
CA ALA A 276 3.03 -9.44 -16.43
C ALA A 276 1.95 -10.31 -17.08
N ALA A 277 1.26 -9.78 -18.08
CA ALA A 277 0.19 -10.51 -18.76
C ALA A 277 0.72 -11.70 -19.58
N LYS A 278 1.90 -11.55 -20.20
CA LYS A 278 2.55 -12.63 -20.95
C LYS A 278 3.02 -13.78 -20.08
N ASN A 279 3.60 -13.47 -18.92
CA ASN A 279 4.24 -14.46 -18.07
C ASN A 279 3.32 -14.96 -16.94
N GLY A 280 2.21 -14.27 -16.66
CA GLY A 280 1.18 -14.68 -15.71
C GLY A 280 1.64 -14.72 -14.25
N TYR A 281 2.68 -13.96 -13.90
CA TYR A 281 3.11 -13.84 -12.51
C TYR A 281 2.17 -12.94 -11.70
N TYR A 282 2.22 -13.04 -10.39
CA TYR A 282 1.47 -12.15 -9.50
C TYR A 282 2.07 -10.75 -9.49
N VAL A 283 1.20 -9.78 -9.29
CA VAL A 283 1.54 -8.36 -9.14
C VAL A 283 1.01 -7.87 -7.81
N ALA A 284 1.74 -7.00 -7.14
CA ALA A 284 1.35 -6.29 -5.92
C ALA A 284 1.51 -4.77 -6.14
N GLY A 285 0.41 -4.03 -6.15
CA GLY A 285 0.39 -2.59 -6.45
C GLY A 285 0.09 -1.75 -5.21
N ALA A 286 0.87 -0.68 -5.00
CA ALA A 286 0.71 0.20 -3.85
C ALA A 286 -0.66 0.89 -3.81
N HIS A 287 -1.22 1.24 -4.96
CA HIS A 287 -2.48 1.97 -5.09
C HIS A 287 -3.65 1.15 -5.63
N LEU A 288 -3.46 -0.15 -5.87
CA LEU A 288 -4.57 -1.06 -6.17
C LEU A 288 -5.46 -1.26 -4.94
N PRO A 289 -6.78 -1.47 -5.12
CA PRO A 289 -7.67 -1.81 -4.02
C PRO A 289 -7.12 -2.98 -3.18
N PHE A 290 -7.07 -2.80 -1.86
CA PHE A 290 -6.53 -3.80 -0.93
C PHE A 290 -7.13 -5.20 -1.18
N PRO A 291 -6.34 -6.29 -1.19
CA PRO A 291 -4.92 -6.40 -0.80
C PRO A 291 -3.93 -5.98 -1.88
N GLY A 292 -4.38 -5.47 -3.02
CA GLY A 292 -3.53 -4.98 -4.10
C GLY A 292 -2.79 -6.09 -4.87
N ILE A 293 -3.10 -7.36 -4.64
CA ILE A 293 -2.43 -8.52 -5.26
C ILE A 293 -3.35 -9.18 -6.28
N GLY A 294 -2.80 -9.53 -7.44
CA GLY A 294 -3.53 -10.22 -8.50
C GLY A 294 -2.63 -10.53 -9.71
N GLN A 295 -3.24 -10.80 -10.84
CA GLN A 295 -2.57 -11.07 -12.10
C GLN A 295 -3.17 -10.19 -13.20
N LEU A 296 -2.40 -9.89 -14.22
CA LEU A 296 -2.92 -9.26 -15.43
C LEU A 296 -3.20 -10.31 -16.50
N LYS A 297 -4.29 -10.10 -17.22
CA LYS A 297 -4.65 -10.83 -18.42
C LYS A 297 -4.77 -9.84 -19.58
N SER A 298 -4.19 -10.13 -20.74
CA SER A 298 -4.39 -9.30 -21.93
C SER A 298 -5.84 -9.38 -22.42
N ASP A 299 -6.40 -8.23 -22.78
CA ASP A 299 -7.71 -8.08 -23.40
C ASP A 299 -7.58 -7.07 -24.55
N ASP A 300 -7.34 -7.58 -25.77
CA ASP A 300 -6.98 -6.81 -26.96
C ASP A 300 -5.83 -5.79 -26.68
N ASP A 301 -6.12 -4.49 -26.72
CA ASP A 301 -5.17 -3.41 -26.41
C ASP A 301 -5.20 -2.98 -24.94
N ALA A 302 -5.98 -3.65 -24.09
CA ALA A 302 -6.19 -3.37 -22.66
C ALA A 302 -5.76 -4.56 -21.80
N TYR A 303 -6.00 -4.43 -20.49
CA TYR A 303 -5.70 -5.47 -19.51
C TYR A 303 -6.84 -5.65 -18.52
N ASP A 304 -7.20 -6.91 -18.25
CA ASP A 304 -8.08 -7.30 -17.17
C ASP A 304 -7.26 -7.54 -15.89
N TRP A 305 -7.75 -7.00 -14.77
CA TRP A 305 -7.22 -7.29 -13.44
C TRP A 305 -7.94 -8.52 -12.84
N VAL A 306 -7.18 -9.55 -12.52
CA VAL A 306 -7.65 -10.77 -11.87
C VAL A 306 -7.16 -10.79 -10.43
N PRO A 307 -7.92 -10.29 -9.44
CA PRO A 307 -7.49 -10.24 -8.06
C PRO A 307 -7.33 -11.64 -7.46
N VAL A 308 -6.42 -11.78 -6.47
CA VAL A 308 -6.32 -13.01 -5.68
C VAL A 308 -7.62 -13.26 -4.90
N ASN A 309 -7.95 -14.52 -4.70
CA ASN A 309 -9.08 -14.90 -3.87
C ASN A 309 -8.66 -14.90 -2.39
N TYR A 310 -9.59 -14.58 -1.49
CA TYR A 310 -9.38 -14.80 -0.06
C TYR A 310 -9.45 -16.29 0.22
N SER A 311 -8.30 -16.88 0.52
CA SER A 311 -8.18 -18.30 0.86
C SER A 311 -7.54 -18.45 2.24
N PRO A 312 -8.03 -19.37 3.09
CA PRO A 312 -7.36 -19.66 4.35
C PRO A 312 -5.98 -20.27 4.06
N MET A 313 -4.99 -19.85 4.85
CA MET A 313 -3.66 -20.46 4.83
C MET A 313 -3.67 -21.76 5.64
N TRP A 314 -2.89 -22.74 5.17
CA TRP A 314 -2.70 -24.03 5.82
C TRP A 314 -1.23 -24.43 5.83
#